data_724982c81c890c99a5dac8429c4f96d0
#
_entry.id   724982c81c890c99a5dac8429c4f96d0
#
_cell.length_a   1.000
_cell.length_b   1.000
_cell.length_c   1.000
_cell.angle_alpha   90.00
_cell.angle_beta   90.00
_cell.angle_gamma   90.00
#
_symmetry.space_group_name_H-M   'P 1'
#
loop_
_entity.id
_entity.type
_entity.pdbx_description
1 polymer ?
#
loop_
_entity_poly.entity_id
_entity_poly.type
_entity_poly.pdbx_seq_one_letter_code
_entity_poly.pdbx_strand_id
1 'polypeptide(L)'
;MRTKHILMIFIVLLSVLSCVSPEESQPAEPGNIIVLMYHRIVNGKATNLYERSSEDFENDLKFLKANSINVITFNDLERIFTSGQMPEGNSAILTFDDGDHSWYSIVKPLLLEYKMKATFFLWVYMIGHESFIDWNEVEQMSHYVADDGEKPFLFASHSYSHSYLLDSKPGFPSEEEYNSFLDYEFGVSKNLIESHTNTEVNIFALPYGDGAGDPEIIAAAKRNGYKFIRTSKWGAITDPQINLFEIPSLPILDNTTTDLIGSYLNL
;
A
#
# COMPACT_ATOMS: atom_id res chain seq x y z
N MET A 1 95.29 -14.69 23.45
CA MET A 1 94.24 -14.73 22.44
C MET A 1 92.88 -14.87 23.19
N ARG A 2 92.06 -13.88 23.17
CA ARG A 2 90.71 -13.89 23.85
C ARG A 2 89.65 -14.04 22.77
N THR A 3 89.00 -15.20 22.74
CA THR A 3 87.87 -15.53 21.86
C THR A 3 86.62 -14.88 22.39
N LYS A 4 86.06 -13.98 21.61
CA LYS A 4 84.71 -13.33 21.91
C LYS A 4 83.68 -14.25 21.32
N HIS A 5 82.80 -14.75 22.20
CA HIS A 5 81.52 -15.41 21.78
C HIS A 5 80.45 -14.36 21.52
N ILE A 6 79.90 -14.29 20.32
CA ILE A 6 78.77 -13.46 19.94
C ILE A 6 77.51 -14.34 20.17
N LEU A 7 76.66 -13.89 21.08
CA LEU A 7 75.38 -14.54 21.34
C LEU A 7 74.35 -13.93 20.41
N MET A 8 73.86 -14.68 19.48
CA MET A 8 72.85 -14.28 18.52
C MET A 8 71.45 -14.56 19.09
N ILE A 9 70.75 -13.51 19.48
CA ILE A 9 69.37 -13.60 20.01
C ILE A 9 68.41 -13.65 18.82
N PHE A 10 67.75 -14.81 18.61
CA PHE A 10 66.62 -14.94 17.67
C PHE A 10 65.36 -14.42 18.31
N ILE A 11 64.87 -13.27 17.87
CA ILE A 11 63.51 -12.76 18.23
C ILE A 11 62.52 -13.46 17.30
N VAL A 12 61.74 -14.41 17.82
CA VAL A 12 60.60 -15.01 17.16
C VAL A 12 59.42 -14.06 17.30
N LEU A 13 59.07 -13.34 16.20
CA LEU A 13 57.85 -12.57 16.12
C LEU A 13 56.67 -13.55 15.93
N LEU A 14 55.92 -13.83 16.99
CA LEU A 14 54.60 -14.48 16.88
C LEU A 14 53.60 -13.46 16.32
N SER A 15 53.30 -13.57 15.04
CA SER A 15 52.14 -12.86 14.44
C SER A 15 50.84 -13.55 14.89
N VAL A 16 50.12 -12.95 15.82
CA VAL A 16 48.78 -13.35 16.20
C VAL A 16 47.87 -12.95 15.04
N LEU A 17 47.52 -13.86 14.14
CA LEU A 17 46.42 -13.68 13.21
C LEU A 17 45.13 -13.68 14.04
N SER A 18 44.57 -12.49 14.30
CA SER A 18 43.24 -12.34 14.82
C SER A 18 42.28 -12.70 13.70
N CYS A 19 41.71 -13.91 13.74
CA CYS A 19 40.54 -14.25 12.93
C CYS A 19 39.37 -13.37 13.48
N VAL A 20 39.10 -12.28 12.75
CA VAL A 20 37.82 -11.57 12.91
C VAL A 20 36.80 -12.48 12.26
N SER A 21 35.99 -13.16 13.07
CA SER A 21 34.80 -13.86 12.62
C SER A 21 33.91 -12.82 11.91
N PRO A 22 33.31 -13.13 10.74
CA PRO A 22 32.28 -12.26 10.19
C PRO A 22 31.21 -12.08 11.28
N GLU A 23 30.91 -10.83 11.61
CA GLU A 23 29.78 -10.49 12.47
C GLU A 23 28.56 -11.07 11.79
N GLU A 24 27.95 -12.12 12.33
CA GLU A 24 26.65 -12.61 11.89
C GLU A 24 25.70 -11.43 12.05
N SER A 25 25.31 -10.82 10.93
CA SER A 25 24.27 -9.79 10.95
C SER A 25 23.03 -10.38 11.63
N GLN A 26 22.65 -9.83 12.77
CA GLN A 26 21.38 -10.22 13.40
C GLN A 26 20.27 -10.05 12.35
N PRO A 27 19.33 -11.01 12.26
CA PRO A 27 18.15 -10.84 11.39
C PRO A 27 17.51 -9.50 11.69
N ALA A 28 17.19 -8.73 10.67
CA ALA A 28 16.47 -7.48 10.86
C ALA A 28 15.13 -7.76 11.56
N GLU A 29 14.75 -6.89 12.50
CA GLU A 29 13.47 -7.03 13.20
C GLU A 29 12.31 -6.95 12.21
N PRO A 30 11.25 -7.78 12.41
CA PRO A 30 10.06 -7.71 11.60
C PRO A 30 9.44 -6.31 11.64
N GLY A 31 9.19 -5.73 10.46
CA GLY A 31 8.58 -4.42 10.35
C GLY A 31 7.06 -4.46 10.31
N ASN A 32 6.42 -3.33 10.61
CA ASN A 32 5.00 -3.12 10.42
C ASN A 32 4.70 -2.68 8.98
N ILE A 33 3.48 -2.96 8.52
CA ILE A 33 2.99 -2.45 7.23
C ILE A 33 1.83 -1.50 7.52
N ILE A 34 1.91 -0.26 7.04
CA ILE A 34 0.82 0.71 7.13
C ILE A 34 0.19 0.93 5.75
N VAL A 35 -1.14 0.95 5.70
CA VAL A 35 -1.89 1.34 4.50
C VAL A 35 -2.32 2.80 4.67
N LEU A 36 -1.78 3.71 3.88
CA LEU A 36 -2.10 5.13 3.91
C LEU A 36 -3.21 5.42 2.90
N MET A 37 -4.37 5.88 3.37
CA MET A 37 -5.57 6.09 2.57
C MET A 37 -5.77 7.57 2.28
N TYR A 38 -5.38 7.99 1.07
CA TYR A 38 -5.62 9.32 0.52
C TYR A 38 -6.89 9.33 -0.34
N HIS A 39 -7.36 10.54 -0.68
CA HIS A 39 -8.42 10.74 -1.67
C HIS A 39 -7.96 11.74 -2.73
N ARG A 40 -8.15 13.01 -2.48
CA ARG A 40 -7.84 14.10 -3.40
C ARG A 40 -6.56 14.85 -2.99
N ILE A 41 -5.68 15.11 -3.94
CA ILE A 41 -4.52 15.97 -3.73
C ILE A 41 -4.76 17.32 -4.41
N VAL A 42 -4.57 18.42 -3.67
CA VAL A 42 -4.87 19.77 -4.18
C VAL A 42 -3.63 20.66 -4.22
N ASN A 43 -3.53 21.49 -5.25
CA ASN A 43 -2.54 22.55 -5.27
C ASN A 43 -2.97 23.67 -4.30
N GLY A 44 -2.11 23.97 -3.32
CA GLY A 44 -2.40 24.94 -2.29
C GLY A 44 -3.08 24.31 -1.07
N LYS A 45 -3.86 25.11 -0.33
CA LYS A 45 -4.43 24.69 0.95
C LYS A 45 -5.65 23.80 0.76
N ALA A 46 -5.72 22.70 1.53
CA ALA A 46 -6.89 21.85 1.64
C ALA A 46 -8.12 22.65 2.16
N THR A 47 -9.29 22.36 1.63
CA THR A 47 -10.55 23.02 1.96
C THR A 47 -11.55 22.11 2.68
N ASN A 48 -11.29 20.81 2.70
CA ASN A 48 -12.05 19.81 3.46
C ASN A 48 -11.12 18.69 3.97
N LEU A 49 -11.64 17.85 4.86
CA LEU A 49 -10.88 16.81 5.55
C LEU A 49 -10.24 15.76 4.62
N TYR A 50 -10.85 15.48 3.47
CA TYR A 50 -10.38 14.44 2.54
C TYR A 50 -9.44 14.97 1.46
N GLU A 51 -9.10 16.26 1.50
CA GLU A 51 -8.07 16.85 0.68
C GLU A 51 -6.72 16.83 1.40
N ARG A 52 -5.65 16.54 0.68
CA ARG A 52 -4.27 16.73 1.13
C ARG A 52 -3.60 17.73 0.22
N SER A 53 -2.89 18.71 0.75
CA SER A 53 -2.12 19.63 -0.10
C SER A 53 -1.00 18.86 -0.82
N SER A 54 -0.63 19.27 -2.02
CA SER A 54 0.49 18.67 -2.75
C SER A 54 1.81 18.80 -2.00
N GLU A 55 1.98 19.88 -1.23
CA GLU A 55 3.14 20.08 -0.36
C GLU A 55 3.16 19.08 0.79
N ASP A 56 2.02 18.85 1.49
CA ASP A 56 1.95 17.88 2.57
C ASP A 56 2.09 16.46 2.05
N PHE A 57 1.49 16.15 0.88
CA PHE A 57 1.67 14.85 0.24
C PHE A 57 3.15 14.60 -0.10
N GLU A 58 3.84 15.58 -0.66
CA GLU A 58 5.28 15.48 -0.92
C GLU A 58 6.09 15.30 0.37
N ASN A 59 5.69 15.97 1.47
CA ASN A 59 6.32 15.79 2.78
C ASN A 59 6.09 14.37 3.32
N ASP A 60 4.92 13.77 3.10
CA ASP A 60 4.66 12.36 3.43
C ASP A 60 5.62 11.43 2.67
N LEU A 61 5.82 11.65 1.35
CA LEU A 61 6.78 10.86 0.56
C LEU A 61 8.24 11.05 1.05
N LYS A 62 8.64 12.28 1.38
CA LYS A 62 9.96 12.58 1.97
C LYS A 62 10.15 11.86 3.31
N PHE A 63 9.11 11.85 4.16
CA PHE A 63 9.13 11.13 5.43
C PHE A 63 9.34 9.63 5.24
N LEU A 64 8.59 8.98 4.33
CA LEU A 64 8.75 7.56 4.03
C LEU A 64 10.18 7.25 3.55
N LYS A 65 10.71 8.07 2.65
CA LYS A 65 12.06 7.91 2.12
C LYS A 65 13.15 8.12 3.18
N ALA A 66 13.01 9.17 4.03
CA ALA A 66 13.98 9.49 5.06
C ALA A 66 14.09 8.42 6.15
N ASN A 67 12.99 7.71 6.42
CA ASN A 67 12.93 6.63 7.41
C ASN A 67 13.12 5.24 6.78
N SER A 68 13.55 5.16 5.51
CA SER A 68 13.79 3.91 4.78
C SER A 68 12.57 2.97 4.77
N ILE A 69 11.35 3.54 4.76
CA ILE A 69 10.11 2.77 4.69
C ILE A 69 9.93 2.27 3.26
N ASN A 70 9.80 0.96 3.10
CA ASN A 70 9.63 0.33 1.80
C ASN A 70 8.21 0.55 1.28
N VAL A 71 8.04 1.21 0.13
CA VAL A 71 6.72 1.42 -0.46
C VAL A 71 6.37 0.25 -1.37
N ILE A 72 5.31 -0.47 -1.00
CA ILE A 72 4.84 -1.71 -1.63
C ILE A 72 3.40 -1.56 -2.13
N THR A 73 2.92 -2.54 -2.90
CA THR A 73 1.52 -2.65 -3.34
C THR A 73 0.82 -3.84 -2.69
N PHE A 74 -0.48 -4.00 -2.93
CA PHE A 74 -1.22 -5.19 -2.49
C PHE A 74 -0.74 -6.48 -3.18
N ASN A 75 -0.13 -6.42 -4.37
CA ASN A 75 0.50 -7.57 -4.99
C ASN A 75 1.75 -8.03 -4.21
N ASP A 76 2.50 -7.08 -3.65
CA ASP A 76 3.62 -7.38 -2.76
C ASP A 76 3.12 -7.97 -1.44
N LEU A 77 2.00 -7.44 -0.92
CA LEU A 77 1.36 -7.92 0.31
C LEU A 77 0.90 -9.38 0.17
N GLU A 78 0.36 -9.78 -0.99
CA GLU A 78 0.00 -11.19 -1.27
C GLU A 78 1.19 -12.13 -1.10
N ARG A 79 2.38 -11.71 -1.56
CA ARG A 79 3.62 -12.51 -1.42
C ARG A 79 4.06 -12.61 0.04
N ILE A 80 3.97 -11.52 0.81
CA ILE A 80 4.28 -11.49 2.25
C ILE A 80 3.39 -12.50 2.99
N PHE A 81 2.08 -12.43 2.80
CA PHE A 81 1.15 -13.34 3.47
C PHE A 81 1.33 -14.80 3.05
N THR A 82 1.67 -15.04 1.79
CA THR A 82 1.96 -16.40 1.31
C THR A 82 3.23 -16.96 1.95
N SER A 83 4.23 -16.12 2.25
CA SER A 83 5.45 -16.53 2.96
C SER A 83 5.22 -16.81 4.45
N GLY A 84 4.16 -16.24 5.03
CA GLY A 84 3.88 -16.29 6.48
C GLY A 84 4.86 -15.48 7.33
N GLN A 85 5.61 -14.54 6.74
CA GLN A 85 6.61 -13.72 7.42
C GLN A 85 6.39 -12.24 7.12
N MET A 86 6.50 -11.41 8.15
CA MET A 86 6.53 -9.95 7.97
C MET A 86 7.80 -9.52 7.24
N PRO A 87 7.77 -8.39 6.51
CA PRO A 87 8.95 -7.88 5.85
C PRO A 87 10.04 -7.47 6.85
N GLU A 88 11.28 -7.51 6.41
CA GLU A 88 12.37 -6.87 7.14
C GLU A 88 12.21 -5.34 7.05
N GLY A 89 12.06 -4.70 8.22
CA GLY A 89 11.80 -3.26 8.31
C GLY A 89 10.40 -2.85 7.89
N ASN A 90 10.07 -1.60 8.16
CA ASN A 90 8.75 -1.05 7.96
C ASN A 90 8.39 -0.89 6.47
N SER A 91 7.11 -1.06 6.15
CA SER A 91 6.59 -0.87 4.79
C SER A 91 5.33 0.00 4.80
N ALA A 92 5.06 0.67 3.68
CA ALA A 92 3.84 1.44 3.47
C ALA A 92 3.18 1.04 2.14
N ILE A 93 1.85 1.01 2.13
CA ILE A 93 1.05 0.94 0.91
C ILE A 93 0.35 2.29 0.75
N LEU A 94 0.70 3.02 -0.29
CA LEU A 94 0.01 4.27 -0.64
C LEU A 94 -1.26 3.89 -1.40
N THR A 95 -2.41 4.37 -0.90
CA THR A 95 -3.70 4.12 -1.55
C THR A 95 -4.45 5.43 -1.78
N PHE A 96 -5.23 5.47 -2.86
CA PHE A 96 -6.05 6.62 -3.23
C PHE A 96 -7.44 6.14 -3.56
N ASP A 97 -8.47 6.74 -2.97
CA ASP A 97 -9.87 6.36 -3.13
C ASP A 97 -10.61 7.36 -4.02
N ASP A 98 -11.70 6.93 -4.67
CA ASP A 98 -12.71 7.64 -5.44
C ASP A 98 -12.40 7.86 -6.93
N GLY A 99 -11.20 8.18 -7.35
CA GLY A 99 -10.90 8.41 -8.77
C GLY A 99 -10.70 9.90 -9.16
N ASP A 100 -10.31 10.77 -8.22
CA ASP A 100 -10.09 12.19 -8.50
C ASP A 100 -8.99 12.41 -9.56
N HIS A 101 -9.20 13.36 -10.49
CA HIS A 101 -8.25 13.67 -11.56
C HIS A 101 -6.86 14.10 -11.06
N SER A 102 -6.74 14.54 -9.80
CA SER A 102 -5.43 14.85 -9.20
C SER A 102 -4.47 13.67 -9.18
N TRP A 103 -4.98 12.43 -9.28
CA TRP A 103 -4.13 11.25 -9.36
C TRP A 103 -3.25 11.25 -10.60
N TYR A 104 -3.81 11.68 -11.74
CA TYR A 104 -3.06 11.80 -12.98
C TYR A 104 -2.20 13.05 -13.02
N SER A 105 -2.75 14.19 -12.59
CA SER A 105 -2.13 15.50 -12.75
C SER A 105 -1.10 15.86 -11.67
N ILE A 106 -1.22 15.33 -10.45
CA ILE A 106 -0.36 15.68 -9.31
C ILE A 106 0.31 14.43 -8.72
N VAL A 107 -0.46 13.38 -8.37
CA VAL A 107 0.06 12.21 -7.65
C VAL A 107 1.04 11.42 -8.50
N LYS A 108 0.68 11.08 -9.74
CA LYS A 108 1.54 10.34 -10.67
C LYS A 108 2.93 10.98 -10.85
N PRO A 109 3.08 12.29 -11.16
CA PRO A 109 4.39 12.91 -11.28
C PRO A 109 5.23 12.80 -10.01
N LEU A 110 4.64 13.06 -8.82
CA LEU A 110 5.34 12.97 -7.55
C LEU A 110 5.78 11.53 -7.25
N LEU A 111 4.90 10.54 -7.42
CA LEU A 111 5.27 9.14 -7.21
C LEU A 111 6.43 8.71 -8.12
N LEU A 112 6.44 9.15 -9.39
CA LEU A 112 7.54 8.85 -10.31
C LEU A 112 8.86 9.53 -9.88
N GLU A 113 8.81 10.77 -9.40
CA GLU A 113 9.98 11.49 -8.88
C GLU A 113 10.60 10.78 -7.67
N TYR A 114 9.74 10.32 -6.74
CA TYR A 114 10.19 9.60 -5.55
C TYR A 114 10.42 8.10 -5.79
N LYS A 115 10.13 7.57 -6.99
CA LYS A 115 10.20 6.15 -7.36
C LYS A 115 9.34 5.27 -6.42
N MET A 116 8.15 5.74 -6.11
CA MET A 116 7.21 5.05 -5.22
C MET A 116 6.03 4.48 -5.98
N LYS A 117 5.45 3.40 -5.43
CA LYS A 117 4.31 2.68 -5.97
C LYS A 117 3.03 3.13 -5.26
N ALA A 118 1.87 2.92 -5.90
CA ALA A 118 0.57 3.16 -5.27
C ALA A 118 -0.52 2.24 -5.82
N THR A 119 -1.61 2.11 -5.05
CA THR A 119 -2.84 1.43 -5.44
C THR A 119 -3.98 2.45 -5.49
N PHE A 120 -4.72 2.48 -6.59
CA PHE A 120 -5.80 3.41 -6.87
C PHE A 120 -7.14 2.68 -6.89
N PHE A 121 -8.04 3.02 -5.96
CA PHE A 121 -9.36 2.39 -5.80
C PHE A 121 -10.42 3.21 -6.53
N LEU A 122 -10.87 2.71 -7.67
CA LEU A 122 -11.78 3.42 -8.56
C LEU A 122 -13.25 3.29 -8.13
N TRP A 123 -13.91 4.42 -7.92
CA TRP A 123 -15.36 4.54 -7.99
C TRP A 123 -15.76 4.53 -9.47
N VAL A 124 -16.08 3.34 -9.98
CA VAL A 124 -16.13 3.09 -11.44
C VAL A 124 -17.16 3.92 -12.17
N TYR A 125 -18.33 4.16 -11.56
CA TYR A 125 -19.38 4.98 -12.17
C TYR A 125 -18.92 6.42 -12.49
N MET A 126 -17.98 6.97 -11.72
CA MET A 126 -17.50 8.36 -11.89
C MET A 126 -16.38 8.52 -12.90
N ILE A 127 -15.78 7.43 -13.40
CA ILE A 127 -14.68 7.51 -14.35
C ILE A 127 -15.12 8.21 -15.64
N GLY A 128 -14.40 9.26 -16.02
CA GLY A 128 -14.71 10.11 -17.17
C GLY A 128 -15.71 11.25 -16.90
N HIS A 129 -16.23 11.38 -15.68
CA HIS A 129 -17.01 12.57 -15.28
C HIS A 129 -16.08 13.75 -14.95
N GLU A 130 -16.63 14.97 -14.91
CA GLU A 130 -15.88 16.17 -14.55
C GLU A 130 -15.16 16.01 -13.20
N SER A 131 -13.90 16.40 -13.13
CA SER A 131 -13.00 16.27 -11.96
C SER A 131 -12.55 14.84 -11.61
N PHE A 132 -12.96 13.82 -12.36
CA PHE A 132 -12.50 12.47 -12.19
C PHE A 132 -11.53 12.05 -13.29
N ILE A 133 -10.69 11.07 -13.00
CA ILE A 133 -9.80 10.42 -13.96
C ILE A 133 -10.64 9.75 -15.05
N ASP A 134 -10.16 9.73 -16.31
CA ASP A 134 -10.81 8.98 -17.38
C ASP A 134 -10.13 7.62 -17.65
N TRP A 135 -10.78 6.77 -18.44
CA TRP A 135 -10.25 5.45 -18.76
C TRP A 135 -8.93 5.49 -19.54
N ASN A 136 -8.72 6.49 -20.40
CA ASN A 136 -7.46 6.63 -21.11
C ASN A 136 -6.29 6.98 -20.16
N GLU A 137 -6.53 7.80 -19.15
CA GLU A 137 -5.56 8.12 -18.09
C GLU A 137 -5.27 6.91 -17.21
N VAL A 138 -6.31 6.14 -16.84
CA VAL A 138 -6.18 4.85 -16.11
C VAL A 138 -5.31 3.89 -16.91
N GLU A 139 -5.59 3.70 -18.21
CA GLU A 139 -4.81 2.83 -19.09
C GLU A 139 -3.35 3.29 -19.21
N GLN A 140 -3.11 4.60 -19.41
CA GLN A 140 -1.75 5.14 -19.45
C GLN A 140 -0.97 4.89 -18.15
N MET A 141 -1.62 5.05 -17.00
CA MET A 141 -0.98 4.78 -15.70
C MET A 141 -0.73 3.29 -15.49
N SER A 142 -1.74 2.45 -15.72
CA SER A 142 -1.64 0.99 -15.49
C SER A 142 -0.63 0.29 -16.40
N HIS A 143 -0.41 0.83 -17.60
CA HIS A 143 0.56 0.30 -18.56
C HIS A 143 1.95 0.95 -18.45
N TYR A 144 2.11 1.95 -17.59
CA TYR A 144 3.41 2.57 -17.36
C TYR A 144 4.39 1.57 -16.77
N VAL A 145 5.58 1.51 -17.35
CA VAL A 145 6.69 0.68 -16.88
C VAL A 145 7.84 1.61 -16.52
N ALA A 146 8.31 1.54 -15.30
CA ALA A 146 9.45 2.30 -14.81
C ALA A 146 10.78 1.75 -15.37
N ASP A 147 11.87 2.50 -15.21
CA ASP A 147 13.20 2.12 -15.74
C ASP A 147 13.72 0.78 -15.18
N ASP A 148 13.28 0.37 -14.01
CA ASP A 148 13.58 -0.91 -13.36
C ASP A 148 12.71 -2.08 -13.86
N GLY A 149 11.77 -1.82 -14.77
CA GLY A 149 10.83 -2.80 -15.32
C GLY A 149 9.56 -3.01 -14.48
N GLU A 150 9.42 -2.33 -13.35
CA GLU A 150 8.25 -2.43 -12.47
C GLU A 150 7.08 -1.59 -12.97
N LYS A 151 5.85 -2.03 -12.64
CA LYS A 151 4.61 -1.27 -12.85
C LYS A 151 4.20 -0.63 -11.52
N PRO A 152 4.45 0.67 -11.30
CA PRO A 152 4.26 1.28 -10.00
C PRO A 152 2.79 1.57 -9.65
N PHE A 153 1.88 1.53 -10.61
CA PHE A 153 0.49 1.93 -10.42
C PHE A 153 -0.45 0.72 -10.56
N LEU A 154 -1.03 0.30 -9.44
CA LEU A 154 -2.05 -0.75 -9.38
C LEU A 154 -3.44 -0.11 -9.30
N PHE A 155 -4.38 -0.57 -10.13
CA PHE A 155 -5.77 -0.15 -10.06
C PHE A 155 -6.63 -1.25 -9.43
N ALA A 156 -7.57 -0.84 -8.56
CA ALA A 156 -8.40 -1.71 -7.77
C ALA A 156 -9.82 -1.14 -7.63
N SER A 157 -10.75 -1.88 -7.03
CA SER A 157 -12.15 -1.51 -6.97
C SER A 157 -12.52 -0.76 -5.69
N HIS A 158 -13.25 0.37 -5.86
CA HIS A 158 -14.00 1.06 -4.80
C HIS A 158 -15.51 0.98 -5.08
N SER A 159 -15.96 -0.19 -5.50
CA SER A 159 -17.30 -0.51 -6.00
C SER A 159 -17.67 0.16 -7.33
N TYR A 160 -18.85 -0.20 -7.86
CA TYR A 160 -19.36 0.45 -9.06
C TYR A 160 -20.00 1.80 -8.74
N SER A 161 -20.98 1.83 -7.83
CA SER A 161 -21.79 3.02 -7.55
C SER A 161 -21.41 3.80 -6.29
N HIS A 162 -20.43 3.30 -5.50
CA HIS A 162 -20.01 3.87 -4.22
C HIS A 162 -21.15 3.91 -3.18
N SER A 163 -22.01 2.89 -3.21
CA SER A 163 -23.12 2.76 -2.27
C SER A 163 -22.63 2.26 -0.91
N TYR A 164 -23.41 2.58 0.14
CA TYR A 164 -23.33 1.86 1.41
C TYR A 164 -23.75 0.40 1.16
N LEU A 165 -22.83 -0.55 1.37
CA LEU A 165 -23.09 -1.94 1.02
C LEU A 165 -24.00 -2.62 2.04
N LEU A 166 -23.67 -2.53 3.32
CA LEU A 166 -24.44 -3.14 4.41
C LEU A 166 -25.66 -2.31 4.81
N ASP A 167 -25.50 -1.00 4.96
CA ASP A 167 -26.57 -0.11 5.38
C ASP A 167 -27.70 -0.01 4.33
N SER A 168 -27.44 -0.36 3.08
CA SER A 168 -28.46 -0.45 2.03
C SER A 168 -29.33 -1.71 2.12
N LYS A 169 -28.90 -2.74 2.84
CA LYS A 169 -29.59 -4.05 2.93
C LYS A 169 -31.08 -3.96 3.28
N PRO A 170 -31.51 -3.14 4.25
CA PRO A 170 -32.93 -3.02 4.60
C PRO A 170 -33.84 -2.50 3.47
N GLY A 171 -33.26 -1.90 2.43
CA GLY A 171 -34.00 -1.41 1.26
C GLY A 171 -34.34 -2.48 0.23
N PHE A 172 -33.79 -3.68 0.36
CA PHE A 172 -34.02 -4.79 -0.60
C PHE A 172 -35.17 -5.69 -0.12
N PRO A 173 -36.10 -6.07 -1.04
CA PRO A 173 -37.24 -6.92 -0.72
C PRO A 173 -36.88 -8.36 -0.35
N SER A 174 -35.70 -8.85 -0.79
CA SER A 174 -35.24 -10.20 -0.54
C SER A 174 -33.71 -10.28 -0.44
N GLU A 175 -33.20 -11.34 0.17
CA GLU A 175 -31.76 -11.63 0.18
C GLU A 175 -31.19 -11.90 -1.22
N GLU A 176 -32.00 -12.43 -2.14
CA GLU A 176 -31.58 -12.65 -3.54
C GLU A 176 -31.33 -11.32 -4.26
N GLU A 177 -32.21 -10.33 -4.08
CA GLU A 177 -32.03 -9.01 -4.68
C GLU A 177 -30.85 -8.27 -4.04
N TYR A 178 -30.66 -8.38 -2.73
CA TYR A 178 -29.49 -7.82 -2.05
C TYR A 178 -28.19 -8.48 -2.52
N ASN A 179 -28.15 -9.81 -2.65
CA ASN A 179 -26.98 -10.50 -3.19
C ASN A 179 -26.69 -10.10 -4.64
N SER A 180 -27.73 -9.89 -5.45
CA SER A 180 -27.58 -9.41 -6.83
C SER A 180 -27.00 -7.99 -6.87
N PHE A 181 -27.41 -7.12 -5.94
CA PHE A 181 -26.82 -5.80 -5.76
C PHE A 181 -25.32 -5.90 -5.37
N LEU A 182 -24.98 -6.74 -4.41
CA LEU A 182 -23.57 -6.94 -4.03
C LEU A 182 -22.76 -7.48 -5.21
N ASP A 183 -23.27 -8.47 -5.94
CA ASP A 183 -22.57 -9.01 -7.13
C ASP A 183 -22.42 -7.97 -8.24
N TYR A 184 -23.35 -7.02 -8.35
CA TYR A 184 -23.21 -5.89 -9.25
C TYR A 184 -22.09 -4.93 -8.79
N GLU A 185 -22.08 -4.53 -7.52
CA GLU A 185 -21.07 -3.61 -6.98
C GLU A 185 -19.65 -4.18 -7.06
N PHE A 186 -19.47 -5.44 -6.69
CA PHE A 186 -18.18 -6.13 -6.74
C PHE A 186 -17.79 -6.56 -8.16
N GLY A 187 -18.68 -7.27 -8.85
CA GLY A 187 -18.38 -7.94 -10.11
C GLY A 187 -18.26 -6.99 -11.29
N VAL A 188 -19.18 -6.03 -11.43
CA VAL A 188 -19.15 -5.09 -12.56
C VAL A 188 -17.95 -4.15 -12.45
N SER A 189 -17.66 -3.64 -11.24
CA SER A 189 -16.48 -2.78 -11.05
C SER A 189 -15.18 -3.52 -11.38
N LYS A 190 -15.01 -4.76 -10.89
CA LYS A 190 -13.86 -5.60 -11.20
C LYS A 190 -13.69 -5.81 -12.71
N ASN A 191 -14.74 -6.27 -13.37
CA ASN A 191 -14.70 -6.60 -14.80
C ASN A 191 -14.34 -5.36 -15.67
N LEU A 192 -14.87 -4.19 -15.33
CA LEU A 192 -14.55 -2.96 -16.05
C LEU A 192 -13.09 -2.55 -15.86
N ILE A 193 -12.58 -2.56 -14.63
CA ILE A 193 -11.19 -2.22 -14.35
C ILE A 193 -10.25 -3.20 -15.06
N GLU A 194 -10.50 -4.51 -14.96
CA GLU A 194 -9.69 -5.54 -15.62
C GLU A 194 -9.68 -5.41 -17.15
N SER A 195 -10.83 -5.03 -17.75
CA SER A 195 -10.93 -4.85 -19.19
C SER A 195 -10.08 -3.68 -19.73
N HIS A 196 -9.89 -2.64 -18.92
CA HIS A 196 -9.07 -1.47 -19.28
C HIS A 196 -7.60 -1.62 -18.91
N THR A 197 -7.29 -2.30 -17.79
CA THR A 197 -5.92 -2.37 -17.29
C THR A 197 -5.16 -3.62 -17.71
N ASN A 198 -5.85 -4.66 -18.19
CA ASN A 198 -5.30 -6.00 -18.41
C ASN A 198 -4.58 -6.57 -17.17
N THR A 199 -5.06 -6.23 -15.96
CA THR A 199 -4.49 -6.66 -14.68
C THR A 199 -5.57 -7.28 -13.82
N GLU A 200 -5.28 -8.38 -13.12
CA GLU A 200 -6.21 -8.97 -12.15
C GLU A 200 -6.50 -7.98 -11.02
N VAL A 201 -7.78 -7.75 -10.71
CA VAL A 201 -8.25 -6.95 -9.58
C VAL A 201 -8.60 -7.88 -8.43
N ASN A 202 -7.73 -7.99 -7.45
CA ASN A 202 -7.85 -8.92 -6.33
C ASN A 202 -8.14 -8.23 -4.97
N ILE A 203 -8.20 -6.90 -4.95
CA ILE A 203 -8.46 -6.09 -3.76
C ILE A 203 -9.65 -5.15 -3.97
N PHE A 204 -10.49 -5.03 -2.94
CA PHE A 204 -11.62 -4.14 -2.84
C PHE A 204 -11.47 -3.20 -1.65
N ALA A 205 -11.73 -1.91 -1.84
CA ALA A 205 -11.85 -0.96 -0.75
C ALA A 205 -13.33 -0.70 -0.46
N LEU A 206 -13.74 -0.83 0.80
CA LEU A 206 -15.14 -0.60 1.18
C LEU A 206 -15.47 0.90 1.13
N PRO A 207 -16.48 1.33 0.34
CA PRO A 207 -17.01 2.68 0.44
C PRO A 207 -17.43 2.99 1.88
N TYR A 208 -16.99 4.13 2.40
CA TYR A 208 -17.24 4.57 3.79
C TYR A 208 -16.77 3.61 4.89
N GLY A 209 -16.10 2.48 4.53
CA GLY A 209 -15.80 1.38 5.43
C GLY A 209 -17.03 0.54 5.82
N ASP A 210 -18.16 0.75 5.14
CA ASP A 210 -19.42 0.09 5.43
C ASP A 210 -19.38 -1.40 5.12
N GLY A 211 -19.87 -2.23 6.07
CA GLY A 211 -19.82 -3.70 5.97
C GLY A 211 -18.47 -4.33 6.34
N ALA A 212 -17.57 -3.59 7.00
CA ALA A 212 -16.30 -4.15 7.47
C ALA A 212 -16.53 -5.31 8.46
N GLY A 213 -16.00 -6.50 8.12
CA GLY A 213 -16.17 -7.74 8.90
C GLY A 213 -17.52 -8.43 8.73
N ASP A 214 -18.43 -7.88 7.93
CA ASP A 214 -19.73 -8.51 7.69
C ASP A 214 -19.58 -9.78 6.83
N PRO A 215 -20.15 -10.94 7.27
CA PRO A 215 -20.00 -12.21 6.56
C PRO A 215 -20.59 -12.23 5.15
N GLU A 216 -21.67 -11.49 4.88
CA GLU A 216 -22.33 -11.46 3.57
C GLU A 216 -21.49 -10.62 2.59
N ILE A 217 -20.94 -9.50 3.04
CA ILE A 217 -20.01 -8.67 2.26
C ILE A 217 -18.74 -9.46 1.93
N ILE A 218 -18.17 -10.15 2.91
CA ILE A 218 -17.00 -11.03 2.69
C ILE A 218 -17.33 -12.16 1.72
N ALA A 219 -18.51 -12.78 1.85
CA ALA A 219 -18.95 -13.84 0.95
C ALA A 219 -19.13 -13.32 -0.50
N ALA A 220 -19.68 -12.11 -0.66
CA ALA A 220 -19.83 -11.47 -1.96
C ALA A 220 -18.46 -11.15 -2.59
N ALA A 221 -17.53 -10.60 -1.83
CA ALA A 221 -16.17 -10.34 -2.29
C ALA A 221 -15.48 -11.63 -2.77
N LYS A 222 -15.53 -12.69 -1.95
CA LYS A 222 -14.96 -14.01 -2.31
C LYS A 222 -15.61 -14.61 -3.58
N ARG A 223 -16.92 -14.52 -3.70
CA ARG A 223 -17.70 -15.02 -4.83
C ARG A 223 -17.32 -14.31 -6.13
N ASN A 224 -16.93 -13.04 -6.04
CA ASN A 224 -16.46 -12.23 -7.15
C ASN A 224 -14.93 -12.26 -7.34
N GLY A 225 -14.21 -13.16 -6.64
CA GLY A 225 -12.79 -13.42 -6.84
C GLY A 225 -11.84 -12.41 -6.21
N TYR A 226 -12.31 -11.62 -5.24
CA TYR A 226 -11.42 -10.79 -4.43
C TYR A 226 -10.70 -11.61 -3.37
N LYS A 227 -9.44 -11.27 -3.14
CA LYS A 227 -8.58 -11.89 -2.12
C LYS A 227 -8.45 -11.02 -0.89
N PHE A 228 -8.69 -9.72 -1.03
CA PHE A 228 -8.50 -8.71 0.02
C PHE A 228 -9.67 -7.74 0.09
N ILE A 229 -10.00 -7.31 1.31
CA ILE A 229 -10.82 -6.12 1.56
C ILE A 229 -10.01 -5.16 2.44
N ARG A 230 -9.81 -3.92 1.96
CA ARG A 230 -9.30 -2.81 2.74
C ARG A 230 -10.48 -2.07 3.37
N THR A 231 -10.38 -1.86 4.66
CA THR A 231 -11.36 -1.13 5.47
C THR A 231 -10.83 0.26 5.85
N SER A 232 -11.67 1.12 6.41
CA SER A 232 -11.26 2.40 7.01
C SER A 232 -10.93 2.29 8.51
N LYS A 233 -10.79 1.07 9.03
CA LYS A 233 -10.41 0.82 10.43
C LYS A 233 -8.95 1.20 10.63
N TRP A 234 -8.71 2.13 11.56
CA TRP A 234 -7.36 2.61 11.85
C TRP A 234 -6.48 1.50 12.41
N GLY A 235 -5.28 1.38 11.85
CA GLY A 235 -4.31 0.39 12.29
C GLY A 235 -3.18 0.15 11.30
N ALA A 236 -2.19 -0.62 11.74
CA ALA A 236 -1.15 -1.19 10.91
C ALA A 236 -1.26 -2.72 10.91
N ILE A 237 -0.68 -3.35 9.91
CA ILE A 237 -0.53 -4.81 9.84
C ILE A 237 0.76 -5.13 10.59
N THR A 238 0.62 -5.90 11.68
CA THR A 238 1.72 -6.31 12.57
C THR A 238 1.89 -7.83 12.65
N ASP A 239 1.00 -8.57 11.98
CA ASP A 239 0.96 -10.03 11.98
C ASP A 239 0.64 -10.52 10.55
N PRO A 240 1.43 -11.44 9.96
CA PRO A 240 1.16 -12.00 8.65
C PRO A 240 -0.08 -12.92 8.62
N GLN A 241 -0.70 -13.22 9.76
CA GLN A 241 -1.93 -14.00 9.88
C GLN A 241 -3.20 -13.13 10.02
N ILE A 242 -3.10 -11.82 9.74
CA ILE A 242 -4.26 -10.93 9.77
C ILE A 242 -5.39 -11.42 8.85
N ASN A 243 -6.64 -11.11 9.18
CA ASN A 243 -7.78 -11.36 8.29
C ASN A 243 -7.66 -10.50 7.02
N LEU A 244 -7.42 -11.13 5.88
CA LEU A 244 -7.23 -10.46 4.59
C LEU A 244 -8.48 -9.71 4.09
N PHE A 245 -9.65 -10.03 4.67
CA PHE A 245 -10.91 -9.35 4.39
C PHE A 245 -11.23 -8.22 5.38
N GLU A 246 -10.27 -7.83 6.23
CA GLU A 246 -10.38 -6.73 7.19
C GLU A 246 -9.06 -5.94 7.32
N ILE A 247 -8.38 -5.69 6.20
CA ILE A 247 -7.10 -4.96 6.21
C ILE A 247 -7.34 -3.54 6.73
N PRO A 248 -6.63 -3.12 7.80
CA PRO A 248 -6.74 -1.78 8.33
C PRO A 248 -6.08 -0.76 7.41
N SER A 249 -6.47 0.51 7.55
CA SER A 249 -5.79 1.64 6.91
C SER A 249 -5.79 2.86 7.81
N LEU A 250 -4.87 3.78 7.57
CA LEU A 250 -4.82 5.08 8.20
C LEU A 250 -5.35 6.12 7.20
N PRO A 251 -6.52 6.72 7.43
CA PRO A 251 -6.99 7.85 6.63
C PRO A 251 -6.03 9.03 6.76
N ILE A 252 -5.55 9.51 5.63
CA ILE A 252 -4.69 10.70 5.57
C ILE A 252 -5.56 11.91 5.26
N LEU A 253 -5.79 12.69 6.28
CA LEU A 253 -6.65 13.87 6.27
C LEU A 253 -5.79 15.15 6.09
N ASP A 254 -6.45 16.30 5.95
CA ASP A 254 -5.81 17.61 5.80
C ASP A 254 -4.81 17.94 6.93
N ASN A 255 -5.11 17.47 8.15
CA ASN A 255 -4.35 17.73 9.37
C ASN A 255 -3.50 16.53 9.85
N THR A 256 -3.40 15.44 9.09
CA THR A 256 -2.57 14.29 9.45
C THR A 256 -1.09 14.68 9.47
N THR A 257 -0.38 14.32 10.54
CA THR A 257 1.06 14.59 10.67
C THR A 257 1.88 13.35 10.37
N THR A 258 3.12 13.54 9.94
CA THR A 258 4.07 12.43 9.74
C THR A 258 4.41 11.71 11.05
N ASP A 259 4.32 12.39 12.20
CA ASP A 259 4.47 11.75 13.51
C ASP A 259 3.37 10.72 13.78
N LEU A 260 2.13 11.01 13.35
CA LEU A 260 1.05 10.02 13.44
C LEU A 260 1.35 8.80 12.57
N ILE A 261 1.83 8.98 11.33
CA ILE A 261 2.25 7.88 10.45
C ILE A 261 3.36 7.07 11.14
N GLY A 262 4.38 7.74 11.67
CA GLY A 262 5.51 7.13 12.38
C GLY A 262 5.07 6.31 13.58
N SER A 263 4.08 6.77 14.35
CA SER A 263 3.58 6.06 15.54
C SER A 263 3.02 4.66 15.24
N TYR A 264 2.45 4.44 14.05
CA TYR A 264 1.99 3.12 13.60
C TYR A 264 3.13 2.21 13.13
N LEU A 265 4.29 2.78 12.89
CA LEU A 265 5.50 2.08 12.44
C LEU A 265 6.55 1.94 13.55
N ASN A 266 6.22 2.34 14.78
CA ASN A 266 7.12 2.34 15.94
C ASN A 266 8.38 3.19 15.73
N LEU A 267 8.23 4.34 15.07
CA LEU A 267 9.28 5.32 14.80
C LEU A 267 9.26 6.47 15.82
#